data_1b64466bfc4b29eb1faac93a3c962a59
#
_entry.id   1b64466bfc4b29eb1faac93a3c962a59
#
_cell.length_a   1.000
_cell.length_b   1.000
_cell.length_c   1.000
_cell.angle_alpha   90.00
_cell.angle_beta   90.00
_cell.angle_gamma   90.00
#
_symmetry.space_group_name_H-M   'P 1'
#
loop_
_entity.id
_entity.type
_entity.pdbx_description
1 polymer ?
#
loop_
_entity_poly.entity_id
_entity_poly.type
_entity_poly.pdbx_seq_one_letter_code
_entity_poly.pdbx_strand_id
1 'polypeptide(L)'
;MSSHGKPTASPTVSCAKIDIFIMPNLATWIREKDEKWFQPFFDKHPDIRICGARKGAVALEEMDGLLLTGGSDISPEFLRQEVVDPSVLDKDVDLARDRWEFEAIAKILTRGRPILAICKGLQVFNVALGGTLKLDIKGHNLSEQKDHDVQPLRNDRAARHRFAQVNSSHHQAIDRLADGCEVEAWCATDDIIEQIRLRDYPFALAVQYHPERGKIYDALFDDFFSRVREFAKSLNRSIAQ
;
A
#
# COMPACT_ATOMS: atom_id res chain seq x y z
N MET A 1 48.22 5.86 63.67
CA MET A 1 47.21 6.76 63.10
C MET A 1 47.08 6.42 61.61
N SER A 2 46.12 5.60 61.25
CA SER A 2 45.92 5.14 59.88
C SER A 2 44.79 5.96 59.29
N SER A 3 45.06 6.74 58.25
CA SER A 3 44.05 7.45 57.46
C SER A 3 43.56 6.60 56.28
N HIS A 4 42.34 6.17 56.38
CA HIS A 4 41.66 5.46 55.24
C HIS A 4 41.15 6.52 54.27
N GLY A 5 41.73 6.57 53.06
CA GLY A 5 41.20 7.33 51.94
C GLY A 5 39.95 6.65 51.35
N LYS A 6 38.87 7.39 51.20
CA LYS A 6 37.66 6.97 50.51
C LYS A 6 37.92 6.94 49.01
N PRO A 7 37.45 5.94 48.27
CA PRO A 7 37.50 5.95 46.80
C PRO A 7 36.49 6.97 46.25
N THR A 8 36.97 7.88 45.41
CA THR A 8 36.14 8.80 44.62
C THR A 8 35.50 8.06 43.48
N ALA A 9 34.17 8.03 43.43
CA ALA A 9 33.40 7.47 42.30
C ALA A 9 33.60 8.35 41.05
N SER A 10 34.04 7.74 39.96
CA SER A 10 34.10 8.38 38.65
C SER A 10 32.68 8.66 38.13
N PRO A 11 32.44 9.78 37.45
CA PRO A 11 31.14 10.07 36.88
C PRO A 11 30.88 9.14 35.67
N THR A 12 29.84 8.34 35.75
CA THR A 12 29.29 7.59 34.59
C THR A 12 28.75 8.60 33.59
N VAL A 13 29.43 8.74 32.46
CA VAL A 13 28.93 9.51 31.32
C VAL A 13 27.77 8.75 30.74
N SER A 14 26.55 9.23 30.97
CA SER A 14 25.36 8.73 30.26
C SER A 14 25.48 9.11 28.77
N CYS A 15 25.70 8.12 27.92
CA CYS A 15 25.66 8.31 26.50
C CYS A 15 24.20 8.64 26.10
N ALA A 16 23.91 9.92 25.90
CA ALA A 16 22.62 10.34 25.37
C ALA A 16 22.44 9.67 23.99
N LYS A 17 21.40 8.83 23.83
CA LYS A 17 21.01 8.30 22.54
C LYS A 17 20.64 9.48 21.66
N ILE A 18 21.46 9.74 20.65
CA ILE A 18 21.12 10.66 19.58
C ILE A 18 20.02 9.99 18.78
N ASP A 19 18.77 10.41 18.95
CA ASP A 19 17.67 10.02 18.06
C ASP A 19 17.94 10.69 16.70
N ILE A 20 18.57 9.95 15.80
CA ILE A 20 18.72 10.38 14.42
C ILE A 20 17.32 10.42 13.82
N PHE A 21 16.81 11.63 13.56
CA PHE A 21 15.56 11.82 12.87
C PHE A 21 15.74 11.37 11.42
N ILE A 22 15.16 10.22 11.07
CA ILE A 22 15.16 9.70 9.73
C ILE A 22 13.79 9.96 9.13
N MET A 23 13.79 10.64 8.00
CA MET A 23 12.60 10.83 7.17
C MET A 23 12.40 9.58 6.31
N PRO A 24 11.36 8.77 6.58
CA PRO A 24 11.09 7.59 5.76
C PRO A 24 10.79 7.94 4.31
N ASN A 25 11.19 7.08 3.38
CA ASN A 25 10.95 7.22 1.95
C ASN A 25 9.81 6.32 1.51
N LEU A 26 8.78 6.89 0.88
CA LEU A 26 7.63 6.16 0.35
C LEU A 26 7.64 6.19 -1.18
N ALA A 27 7.80 5.02 -1.81
CA ALA A 27 7.70 4.88 -3.25
C ALA A 27 6.23 4.89 -3.71
N THR A 28 5.96 5.58 -4.80
CA THR A 28 4.62 5.57 -5.42
C THR A 28 4.67 5.97 -6.88
N TRP A 29 3.61 5.60 -7.64
CA TRP A 29 3.31 6.13 -8.97
C TRP A 29 1.89 6.68 -8.97
N ILE A 30 1.74 8.00 -8.90
CA ILE A 30 0.44 8.67 -8.89
C ILE A 30 0.24 9.41 -10.20
N ARG A 31 -0.90 9.19 -10.86
CA ARG A 31 -1.28 9.96 -12.06
C ARG A 31 -1.50 11.42 -11.67
N GLU A 32 -1.18 12.34 -12.56
CA GLU A 32 -1.30 13.80 -12.30
C GLU A 32 -2.71 14.20 -11.87
N LYS A 33 -3.73 13.66 -12.55
CA LYS A 33 -5.14 13.93 -12.24
C LYS A 33 -5.58 13.44 -10.86
N ASP A 34 -4.84 12.50 -10.26
CA ASP A 34 -5.16 11.89 -8.97
C ASP A 34 -4.35 12.49 -7.80
N GLU A 35 -3.30 13.28 -8.06
CA GLU A 35 -2.45 13.87 -7.01
C GLU A 35 -3.28 14.62 -5.95
N LYS A 36 -4.32 15.35 -6.37
CA LYS A 36 -5.20 16.10 -5.49
C LYS A 36 -5.90 15.27 -4.40
N TRP A 37 -6.10 13.97 -4.66
CA TRP A 37 -6.76 13.07 -3.71
C TRP A 37 -5.80 12.58 -2.62
N PHE A 38 -4.53 12.42 -2.96
CA PHE A 38 -3.50 11.94 -2.03
C PHE A 38 -2.84 13.07 -1.23
N GLN A 39 -2.80 14.30 -1.79
CA GLN A 39 -2.14 15.44 -1.15
C GLN A 39 -2.60 15.70 0.28
N PRO A 40 -3.92 15.65 0.63
CA PRO A 40 -4.35 15.86 2.01
C PRO A 40 -3.78 14.85 3.01
N PHE A 41 -3.52 13.62 2.60
CA PHE A 41 -2.89 12.60 3.44
C PHE A 41 -1.39 12.85 3.59
N PHE A 42 -0.70 13.25 2.52
CA PHE A 42 0.72 13.61 2.59
C PHE A 42 0.96 14.83 3.45
N ASP A 43 0.09 15.83 3.39
CA ASP A 43 0.17 17.05 4.21
C ASP A 43 0.01 16.74 5.71
N LYS A 44 -0.75 15.71 6.08
CA LYS A 44 -0.86 15.23 7.46
C LYS A 44 0.40 14.50 7.95
N HIS A 45 1.25 14.02 7.02
CA HIS A 45 2.45 13.23 7.30
C HIS A 45 3.72 13.82 6.67
N PRO A 46 4.07 15.10 6.98
CA PRO A 46 5.18 15.82 6.33
C PRO A 46 6.56 15.25 6.68
N ASP A 47 6.62 14.35 7.65
CA ASP A 47 7.81 13.61 8.05
C ASP A 47 8.14 12.41 7.14
N ILE A 48 7.30 12.12 6.13
CA ILE A 48 7.53 11.06 5.14
C ILE A 48 7.81 11.69 3.78
N ARG A 49 8.92 11.30 3.17
CA ARG A 49 9.29 11.75 1.82
C ARG A 49 8.58 10.92 0.77
N ILE A 50 7.80 11.56 -0.08
CA ILE A 50 7.11 10.91 -1.20
C ILE A 50 8.03 10.88 -2.43
N CYS A 51 8.38 9.68 -2.88
CA CYS A 51 9.26 9.40 -4.01
C CYS A 51 8.41 8.93 -5.21
N GLY A 52 8.02 9.87 -6.07
CA GLY A 52 7.10 9.64 -7.20
C GLY A 52 7.81 9.17 -8.46
N ALA A 53 7.65 7.91 -8.84
CA ALA A 53 8.30 7.30 -10.01
C ALA A 53 7.83 7.87 -11.35
N ARG A 54 6.66 8.48 -11.44
CA ARG A 54 6.20 9.19 -12.63
C ARG A 54 7.08 10.43 -12.94
N LYS A 55 7.67 11.03 -11.92
CA LYS A 55 8.45 12.28 -12.04
C LYS A 55 9.96 12.05 -12.14
N GLY A 56 10.43 10.85 -11.88
CA GLY A 56 11.86 10.54 -11.92
C GLY A 56 12.18 9.13 -11.45
N ALA A 57 13.45 8.73 -11.56
CA ALA A 57 13.90 7.45 -11.09
C ALA A 57 13.76 7.33 -9.55
N VAL A 58 13.29 6.18 -9.08
CA VAL A 58 13.17 5.86 -7.66
C VAL A 58 14.08 4.67 -7.35
N ALA A 59 15.02 4.85 -6.43
CA ALA A 59 15.88 3.79 -5.93
C ALA A 59 15.07 2.91 -4.96
N LEU A 60 14.42 1.87 -5.46
CA LEU A 60 13.50 1.00 -4.69
C LEU A 60 14.18 0.36 -3.47
N GLU A 61 15.49 0.20 -3.51
CA GLU A 61 16.32 -0.30 -2.41
C GLU A 61 16.31 0.63 -1.17
N GLU A 62 16.10 1.92 -1.37
CA GLU A 62 16.12 2.95 -0.32
C GLU A 62 14.71 3.29 0.20
N MET A 63 13.68 2.63 -0.31
CA MET A 63 12.30 2.92 0.07
C MET A 63 11.90 2.15 1.34
N ASP A 64 11.15 2.78 2.21
CA ASP A 64 10.64 2.23 3.47
C ASP A 64 9.20 1.72 3.35
N GLY A 65 8.54 1.97 2.23
CA GLY A 65 7.20 1.50 1.93
C GLY A 65 6.82 1.72 0.47
N LEU A 66 5.69 1.13 0.05
CA LEU A 66 5.14 1.23 -1.29
C LEU A 66 3.65 1.57 -1.24
N LEU A 67 3.25 2.61 -1.97
CA LEU A 67 1.85 2.95 -2.22
C LEU A 67 1.56 2.74 -3.71
N LEU A 68 0.72 1.75 -4.02
CA LEU A 68 0.16 1.51 -5.35
C LEU A 68 -1.20 2.15 -5.45
N THR A 69 -1.45 2.91 -6.50
CA THR A 69 -2.67 3.72 -6.64
C THR A 69 -3.56 3.26 -7.79
N GLY A 70 -4.78 3.79 -7.86
CA GLY A 70 -5.71 3.54 -8.94
C GLY A 70 -5.16 3.94 -10.32
N GLY A 71 -5.73 3.39 -11.39
CA GLY A 71 -5.28 3.64 -12.76
C GLY A 71 -6.14 2.95 -13.80
N SER A 72 -5.71 3.02 -15.06
CA SER A 72 -6.20 2.20 -16.16
C SER A 72 -5.81 0.74 -15.96
N ASP A 73 -6.35 -0.15 -16.73
CA ASP A 73 -6.10 -1.59 -16.66
C ASP A 73 -4.62 -1.96 -16.73
N ILE A 74 -4.31 -3.16 -16.29
CA ILE A 74 -2.98 -3.74 -16.42
C ILE A 74 -2.72 -4.10 -17.88
N SER A 75 -1.54 -3.75 -18.40
CA SER A 75 -1.12 -4.10 -19.75
C SER A 75 -1.15 -5.63 -19.93
N PRO A 76 -1.68 -6.14 -21.07
CA PRO A 76 -1.90 -7.58 -21.29
C PRO A 76 -0.67 -8.46 -21.05
N GLU A 77 0.53 -7.95 -21.32
CA GLU A 77 1.80 -8.68 -21.17
C GLU A 77 2.12 -9.05 -19.70
N PHE A 78 1.52 -8.37 -18.72
CA PHE A 78 1.68 -8.67 -17.29
C PHE A 78 0.58 -9.57 -16.74
N LEU A 79 -0.54 -9.75 -17.47
CA LEU A 79 -1.61 -10.61 -17.02
C LEU A 79 -1.16 -12.08 -17.06
N ARG A 80 -1.50 -12.85 -16.03
CA ARG A 80 -1.20 -14.29 -15.93
C ARG A 80 -2.33 -15.15 -16.47
N GLN A 81 -3.02 -14.65 -17.49
CA GLN A 81 -4.17 -15.28 -18.13
C GLN A 81 -4.28 -14.82 -19.57
N GLU A 82 -4.97 -15.61 -20.38
CA GLU A 82 -5.32 -15.22 -21.74
C GLU A 82 -6.39 -14.12 -21.74
N VAL A 83 -6.20 -13.12 -22.59
CA VAL A 83 -7.19 -12.08 -22.87
C VAL A 83 -7.96 -12.49 -24.11
N VAL A 84 -9.09 -13.16 -23.91
CA VAL A 84 -9.92 -13.69 -25.02
C VAL A 84 -10.52 -12.56 -25.83
N ASP A 85 -10.97 -11.51 -25.21
CA ASP A 85 -11.50 -10.31 -25.85
C ASP A 85 -10.72 -9.07 -25.43
N PRO A 86 -9.77 -8.60 -26.25
CA PRO A 86 -9.00 -7.39 -25.92
C PRO A 86 -9.84 -6.10 -25.84
N SER A 87 -11.07 -6.10 -26.35
CA SER A 87 -11.92 -4.90 -26.34
C SER A 87 -12.47 -4.55 -24.95
N VAL A 88 -12.39 -5.48 -23.99
CA VAL A 88 -12.80 -5.23 -22.60
C VAL A 88 -11.76 -4.44 -21.80
N LEU A 89 -10.54 -4.32 -22.31
CA LEU A 89 -9.47 -3.58 -21.65
C LEU A 89 -9.50 -2.10 -22.02
N ASP A 90 -9.06 -1.28 -21.06
CA ASP A 90 -8.81 0.14 -21.29
C ASP A 90 -7.81 0.36 -22.43
N LYS A 91 -8.04 1.38 -23.27
CA LYS A 91 -7.16 1.71 -24.39
C LYS A 91 -5.89 2.46 -23.97
N ASP A 92 -5.90 3.06 -22.77
CA ASP A 92 -4.85 3.91 -22.24
C ASP A 92 -4.02 3.21 -21.15
N VAL A 93 -3.76 1.90 -21.32
CA VAL A 93 -2.85 1.15 -20.43
C VAL A 93 -1.46 1.80 -20.40
N ASP A 94 -0.82 1.80 -19.24
CA ASP A 94 0.49 2.42 -19.03
C ASP A 94 1.54 1.33 -18.76
N LEU A 95 2.15 0.84 -19.84
CA LEU A 95 3.17 -0.21 -19.80
C LEU A 95 4.39 0.15 -18.93
N ALA A 96 4.82 1.40 -18.96
CA ALA A 96 5.97 1.86 -18.18
C ALA A 96 5.66 1.82 -16.68
N ARG A 97 4.45 2.25 -16.31
CA ARG A 97 3.94 2.17 -14.95
C ARG A 97 3.82 0.72 -14.48
N ASP A 98 3.22 -0.15 -15.28
CA ASP A 98 3.04 -1.56 -14.92
C ASP A 98 4.38 -2.22 -14.67
N ARG A 99 5.34 -2.05 -15.56
CA ARG A 99 6.71 -2.58 -15.38
C ARG A 99 7.33 -2.13 -14.07
N TRP A 100 7.21 -0.84 -13.75
CA TRP A 100 7.70 -0.30 -12.49
C TRP A 100 6.96 -0.86 -11.28
N GLU A 101 5.62 -0.95 -11.32
CA GLU A 101 4.80 -1.45 -10.20
C GLU A 101 5.12 -2.92 -9.89
N PHE A 102 5.25 -3.78 -10.91
CA PHE A 102 5.63 -5.18 -10.74
C PHE A 102 7.04 -5.33 -10.15
N GLU A 103 8.02 -4.55 -10.64
CA GLU A 103 9.36 -4.51 -10.07
C GLU A 103 9.36 -4.02 -8.63
N ALA A 104 8.62 -2.95 -8.33
CA ALA A 104 8.51 -2.38 -7.00
C ALA A 104 7.92 -3.38 -6.00
N ILE A 105 6.85 -4.09 -6.35
CA ILE A 105 6.27 -5.13 -5.51
C ILE A 105 7.32 -6.20 -5.18
N ALA A 106 8.01 -6.73 -6.18
CA ALA A 106 8.99 -7.78 -5.97
C ALA A 106 10.11 -7.34 -5.00
N LYS A 107 10.66 -6.14 -5.18
CA LYS A 107 11.74 -5.60 -4.35
C LYS A 107 11.28 -5.25 -2.92
N ILE A 108 10.10 -4.69 -2.78
CA ILE A 108 9.54 -4.29 -1.48
C ILE A 108 9.16 -5.50 -0.64
N LEU A 109 8.53 -6.52 -1.26
CA LEU A 109 8.16 -7.76 -0.57
C LEU A 109 9.36 -8.51 0.00
N THR A 110 10.45 -8.66 -0.77
CA THR A 110 11.67 -9.36 -0.31
C THR A 110 12.31 -8.73 0.93
N ARG A 111 11.94 -7.50 1.26
CA ARG A 111 12.49 -6.72 2.36
C ARG A 111 11.51 -6.53 3.52
N GLY A 112 10.33 -7.13 3.46
CA GLY A 112 9.31 -7.04 4.50
C GLY A 112 8.73 -5.63 4.70
N ARG A 113 8.79 -4.75 3.67
CA ARG A 113 8.39 -3.34 3.78
C ARG A 113 6.88 -3.16 3.59
N PRO A 114 6.24 -2.20 4.29
CA PRO A 114 4.80 -1.97 4.20
C PRO A 114 4.33 -1.66 2.78
N ILE A 115 3.19 -2.24 2.40
CA ILE A 115 2.52 -2.00 1.12
C ILE A 115 1.06 -1.62 1.37
N LEU A 116 0.61 -0.52 0.76
CA LEU A 116 -0.80 -0.21 0.57
C LEU A 116 -1.09 -0.17 -0.92
N ALA A 117 -2.11 -0.92 -1.37
CA ALA A 117 -2.47 -1.04 -2.78
C ALA A 117 -3.95 -0.72 -3.00
N ILE A 118 -4.26 0.20 -3.92
CA ILE A 118 -5.59 0.78 -4.11
C ILE A 118 -6.08 0.54 -5.54
N CYS A 119 -7.26 0.00 -5.70
CA CYS A 119 -7.97 -0.24 -6.97
C CYS A 119 -7.09 -1.02 -7.98
N LYS A 120 -6.59 -0.39 -9.04
CA LYS A 120 -5.58 -1.03 -9.93
C LYS A 120 -4.41 -1.59 -9.11
N GLY A 121 -3.97 -0.91 -8.07
CA GLY A 121 -2.90 -1.38 -7.19
C GLY A 121 -3.20 -2.74 -6.55
N LEU A 122 -4.43 -2.98 -6.08
CA LEU A 122 -4.87 -4.30 -5.61
C LEU A 122 -4.76 -5.34 -6.72
N GLN A 123 -5.19 -5.01 -7.93
CA GLN A 123 -5.15 -5.92 -9.08
C GLN A 123 -3.71 -6.28 -9.44
N VAL A 124 -2.83 -5.27 -9.56
CA VAL A 124 -1.38 -5.47 -9.79
C VAL A 124 -0.77 -6.33 -8.68
N PHE A 125 -1.10 -6.08 -7.42
CA PHE A 125 -0.61 -6.84 -6.28
C PHE A 125 -1.02 -8.32 -6.36
N ASN A 126 -2.31 -8.59 -6.65
CA ASN A 126 -2.82 -9.95 -6.83
C ASN A 126 -2.12 -10.67 -8.00
N VAL A 127 -1.99 -10.01 -9.16
CA VAL A 127 -1.35 -10.61 -10.35
C VAL A 127 0.15 -10.83 -10.14
N ALA A 128 0.85 -9.90 -9.50
CA ALA A 128 2.27 -10.05 -9.17
C ALA A 128 2.53 -11.29 -8.31
N LEU A 129 1.63 -11.60 -7.38
CA LEU A 129 1.68 -12.78 -6.52
C LEU A 129 1.11 -14.06 -7.17
N GLY A 130 0.69 -13.99 -8.42
CA GLY A 130 0.25 -15.18 -9.20
C GLY A 130 -1.26 -15.36 -9.33
N GLY A 131 -2.08 -14.42 -8.87
CA GLY A 131 -3.53 -14.41 -9.06
C GLY A 131 -3.97 -14.04 -10.48
N THR A 132 -5.29 -14.06 -10.72
CA THR A 132 -5.92 -13.67 -11.98
C THR A 132 -7.04 -12.67 -11.76
N LEU A 133 -7.56 -12.06 -12.84
CA LEU A 133 -8.60 -11.04 -12.80
C LEU A 133 -9.82 -11.45 -13.64
N LYS A 134 -11.00 -11.04 -13.18
CA LYS A 134 -12.18 -10.85 -14.03
C LYS A 134 -11.96 -9.54 -14.77
N LEU A 135 -11.80 -9.61 -16.09
CA LEU A 135 -11.39 -8.47 -16.92
C LEU A 135 -12.53 -7.50 -17.22
N ASP A 136 -13.78 -7.93 -17.02
CA ASP A 136 -14.95 -7.06 -17.11
C ASP A 136 -16.04 -7.57 -16.18
N ILE A 137 -16.46 -6.71 -15.24
CA ILE A 137 -17.58 -6.93 -14.34
C ILE A 137 -18.55 -5.76 -14.44
N LYS A 138 -19.82 -6.01 -14.15
CA LYS A 138 -20.86 -4.98 -14.15
C LYS A 138 -21.21 -4.56 -12.74
N GLY A 139 -21.74 -3.35 -12.59
CA GLY A 139 -22.29 -2.87 -11.31
C GLY A 139 -21.29 -2.21 -10.36
N HIS A 140 -19.99 -2.20 -10.69
CA HIS A 140 -18.92 -1.64 -9.85
C HIS A 140 -18.32 -0.34 -10.40
N ASN A 141 -18.59 0.03 -11.65
CA ASN A 141 -18.16 1.32 -12.19
C ASN A 141 -19.26 2.37 -12.02
N LEU A 142 -19.42 2.87 -10.79
CA LEU A 142 -20.44 3.84 -10.41
C LEU A 142 -19.93 5.28 -10.68
N SER A 143 -19.71 5.62 -11.94
CA SER A 143 -19.05 6.87 -12.36
C SER A 143 -19.70 8.15 -11.80
N GLU A 144 -21.03 8.17 -11.66
CA GLU A 144 -21.77 9.30 -11.10
C GLU A 144 -21.72 9.38 -9.57
N GLN A 145 -21.37 8.27 -8.91
CA GLN A 145 -21.32 8.12 -7.45
C GLN A 145 -19.94 7.68 -6.94
N LYS A 146 -18.91 7.83 -7.78
CA LYS A 146 -17.55 7.32 -7.51
C LYS A 146 -16.89 7.81 -6.22
N ASP A 147 -17.40 8.91 -5.65
CA ASP A 147 -16.93 9.51 -4.41
C ASP A 147 -17.92 9.31 -3.25
N HIS A 148 -18.96 8.47 -3.45
CA HIS A 148 -19.95 8.15 -2.43
C HIS A 148 -19.80 6.69 -1.97
N ASP A 149 -19.90 6.48 -0.66
CA ASP A 149 -19.81 5.14 -0.06
C ASP A 149 -21.19 4.45 -0.13
N VAL A 150 -21.49 3.87 -1.30
CA VAL A 150 -22.82 3.27 -1.61
C VAL A 150 -22.78 1.76 -1.78
N GLN A 151 -21.58 1.16 -1.95
CA GLN A 151 -21.41 -0.26 -2.13
C GLN A 151 -21.29 -0.96 -0.77
N PRO A 152 -22.23 -1.83 -0.37
CA PRO A 152 -22.19 -2.50 0.92
C PRO A 152 -21.10 -3.57 0.96
N LEU A 153 -20.41 -3.67 2.10
CA LEU A 153 -19.38 -4.69 2.33
C LEU A 153 -19.80 -5.73 3.36
N ARG A 154 -19.41 -6.97 3.09
CA ARG A 154 -19.35 -8.05 4.06
C ARG A 154 -17.89 -8.23 4.47
N ASN A 155 -17.59 -7.86 5.73
CA ASN A 155 -16.23 -7.90 6.25
C ASN A 155 -15.95 -9.21 6.99
N ASP A 156 -14.74 -9.76 6.85
CA ASP A 156 -14.24 -10.80 7.74
C ASP A 156 -14.08 -10.27 9.17
N ARG A 157 -14.20 -11.17 10.15
CA ARG A 157 -14.07 -10.79 11.58
C ARG A 157 -12.65 -10.39 11.95
N ALA A 158 -11.64 -10.93 11.26
CA ALA A 158 -10.24 -10.63 11.48
C ALA A 158 -9.75 -9.42 10.68
N ALA A 159 -10.60 -8.83 9.82
CA ALA A 159 -10.24 -7.66 9.04
C ALA A 159 -9.86 -6.48 9.96
N ARG A 160 -8.70 -5.89 9.68
CA ARG A 160 -8.16 -4.79 10.48
C ARG A 160 -8.94 -3.49 10.28
N HIS A 161 -9.30 -3.22 9.03
CA HIS A 161 -10.15 -2.08 8.67
C HIS A 161 -11.47 -2.60 8.12
N ARG A 162 -12.57 -2.19 8.75
CA ARG A 162 -13.92 -2.65 8.39
C ARG A 162 -14.81 -1.46 8.11
N PHE A 163 -15.42 -1.47 6.94
CA PHE A 163 -16.36 -0.44 6.51
C PHE A 163 -17.71 -1.10 6.21
N ALA A 164 -18.82 -0.44 6.56
CA ALA A 164 -20.14 -0.92 6.23
C ALA A 164 -20.43 -0.75 4.73
N GLN A 165 -19.97 0.35 4.17
CA GLN A 165 -20.08 0.69 2.75
C GLN A 165 -18.81 1.39 2.28
N VAL A 166 -18.51 1.27 0.97
CA VAL A 166 -17.38 1.92 0.31
C VAL A 166 -17.82 2.51 -1.04
N ASN A 167 -16.98 3.38 -1.59
CA ASN A 167 -17.15 3.83 -2.96
C ASN A 167 -16.71 2.74 -3.96
N SER A 168 -17.19 2.80 -5.21
CA SER A 168 -16.87 1.83 -6.23
C SER A 168 -16.68 2.51 -7.58
N SER A 169 -15.55 2.25 -8.24
CA SER A 169 -15.18 2.87 -9.52
C SER A 169 -14.20 1.98 -10.28
N HIS A 170 -14.59 0.71 -10.54
CA HIS A 170 -13.78 -0.28 -11.24
C HIS A 170 -14.65 -1.19 -12.09
N HIS A 171 -14.11 -1.74 -13.19
CA HIS A 171 -14.74 -2.74 -14.01
C HIS A 171 -13.98 -4.06 -14.05
N GLN A 172 -12.83 -4.13 -13.38
CA GLN A 172 -12.09 -5.37 -13.18
C GLN A 172 -12.08 -5.75 -11.69
N ALA A 173 -11.93 -7.04 -11.39
CA ALA A 173 -11.87 -7.56 -10.05
C ALA A 173 -10.97 -8.79 -9.95
N ILE A 174 -10.62 -9.22 -8.74
CA ILE A 174 -9.93 -10.49 -8.53
C ILE A 174 -10.85 -11.64 -8.98
N ASP A 175 -10.32 -12.52 -9.83
CA ASP A 175 -10.92 -13.81 -10.18
C ASP A 175 -10.36 -14.91 -9.29
N ARG A 176 -9.08 -15.23 -9.43
CA ARG A 176 -8.36 -16.14 -8.55
C ARG A 176 -7.44 -15.35 -7.63
N LEU A 177 -7.68 -15.48 -6.34
CA LEU A 177 -6.82 -14.89 -5.32
C LEU A 177 -5.42 -15.53 -5.37
N ALA A 178 -4.39 -14.71 -5.25
CA ALA A 178 -3.02 -15.18 -5.17
C ALA A 178 -2.76 -16.00 -3.90
N ASP A 179 -1.88 -17.01 -4.02
CA ASP A 179 -1.48 -17.82 -2.88
C ASP A 179 -0.83 -16.95 -1.78
N GLY A 180 -1.15 -17.26 -0.52
CA GLY A 180 -0.68 -16.50 0.63
C GLY A 180 -1.47 -15.23 0.94
N CYS A 181 -2.38 -14.79 0.07
CA CYS A 181 -3.33 -13.73 0.38
C CYS A 181 -4.56 -14.27 1.11
N GLU A 182 -5.17 -13.40 1.91
CA GLU A 182 -6.44 -13.65 2.60
C GLU A 182 -7.42 -12.52 2.28
N VAL A 183 -8.68 -12.89 2.06
CA VAL A 183 -9.74 -11.91 1.83
C VAL A 183 -10.22 -11.35 3.17
N GLU A 184 -10.28 -10.04 3.27
CA GLU A 184 -10.79 -9.32 4.45
C GLU A 184 -12.18 -8.72 4.23
N ALA A 185 -12.55 -8.41 2.97
CA ALA A 185 -13.91 -7.95 2.66
C ALA A 185 -14.34 -8.33 1.24
N TRP A 186 -15.64 -8.48 1.09
CA TRP A 186 -16.34 -8.74 -0.16
C TRP A 186 -17.45 -7.72 -0.35
N CYS A 187 -17.81 -7.42 -1.57
CA CYS A 187 -19.09 -6.77 -1.87
C CYS A 187 -20.23 -7.68 -1.35
N ALA A 188 -21.16 -7.13 -0.60
CA ALA A 188 -22.21 -7.92 0.03
C ALA A 188 -23.30 -8.41 -0.94
N THR A 189 -23.33 -7.89 -2.18
CA THR A 189 -24.37 -8.21 -3.18
C THR A 189 -23.96 -9.30 -4.15
N ASP A 190 -22.66 -9.47 -4.45
CA ASP A 190 -22.18 -10.38 -5.51
C ASP A 190 -20.86 -11.09 -5.20
N ASP A 191 -20.39 -10.97 -3.94
CA ASP A 191 -19.17 -11.60 -3.44
C ASP A 191 -17.86 -11.21 -4.17
N ILE A 192 -17.84 -10.10 -4.92
CA ILE A 192 -16.61 -9.54 -5.46
C ILE A 192 -15.65 -9.20 -4.33
N ILE A 193 -14.38 -9.58 -4.46
CA ILE A 193 -13.34 -9.32 -3.47
C ILE A 193 -12.98 -7.85 -3.48
N GLU A 194 -13.12 -7.20 -2.31
CA GLU A 194 -12.92 -5.75 -2.14
C GLU A 194 -11.73 -5.40 -1.26
N GLN A 195 -11.27 -6.32 -0.42
CA GLN A 195 -10.10 -6.11 0.44
C GLN A 195 -9.37 -7.42 0.69
N ILE A 196 -8.05 -7.39 0.56
CA ILE A 196 -7.16 -8.51 0.85
C ILE A 196 -5.95 -8.06 1.65
N ARG A 197 -5.34 -9.01 2.38
CA ARG A 197 -4.02 -8.84 2.99
C ARG A 197 -3.10 -10.00 2.63
N LEU A 198 -1.78 -9.77 2.68
CA LEU A 198 -0.81 -10.85 2.59
C LEU A 198 -0.61 -11.44 3.99
N ARG A 199 -0.83 -12.76 4.12
CA ARG A 199 -0.66 -13.51 5.36
C ARG A 199 0.82 -13.56 5.74
N ASP A 200 1.09 -13.62 7.04
CA ASP A 200 2.45 -13.74 7.58
C ASP A 200 3.44 -12.65 7.08
N TYR A 201 2.88 -11.49 6.67
CA TYR A 201 3.64 -10.34 6.22
C TYR A 201 3.41 -9.15 7.15
N PRO A 202 4.42 -8.31 7.45
CA PRO A 202 4.29 -7.24 8.46
C PRO A 202 3.14 -6.28 8.20
N PHE A 203 2.99 -5.81 6.96
CA PHE A 203 1.85 -5.02 6.49
C PHE A 203 1.79 -5.02 4.96
N ALA A 204 0.81 -5.69 4.40
CA ALA A 204 0.43 -5.55 2.99
C ALA A 204 -1.09 -5.64 2.91
N LEU A 205 -1.71 -4.50 2.72
CA LEU A 205 -3.14 -4.31 2.60
C LEU A 205 -3.46 -3.83 1.19
N ALA A 206 -4.44 -4.47 0.55
CA ALA A 206 -4.90 -4.06 -0.76
C ALA A 206 -6.41 -3.95 -0.79
N VAL A 207 -6.93 -2.85 -1.35
CA VAL A 207 -8.35 -2.51 -1.40
C VAL A 207 -8.79 -2.17 -2.82
N GLN A 208 -9.98 -2.61 -3.23
CA GLN A 208 -10.51 -2.36 -4.56
C GLN A 208 -11.19 -0.98 -4.66
N TYR A 209 -11.76 -0.52 -3.57
CA TYR A 209 -12.32 0.83 -3.44
C TYR A 209 -11.24 1.91 -3.33
N HIS A 210 -11.63 3.18 -3.35
CA HIS A 210 -10.76 4.36 -3.34
C HIS A 210 -10.79 5.08 -1.98
N PRO A 211 -9.97 4.66 -0.99
CA PRO A 211 -9.95 5.28 0.33
C PRO A 211 -9.43 6.73 0.32
N GLU A 212 -8.69 7.12 -0.71
CA GLU A 212 -8.21 8.50 -0.87
C GLU A 212 -9.34 9.51 -1.11
N ARG A 213 -10.56 9.06 -1.37
CA ARG A 213 -11.71 9.93 -1.69
C ARG A 213 -12.60 10.26 -0.50
N GLY A 214 -12.35 9.70 0.69
CA GLY A 214 -13.22 9.92 1.85
C GLY A 214 -12.51 9.95 3.19
N LYS A 215 -12.94 10.84 4.09
CA LYS A 215 -12.35 10.97 5.43
C LYS A 215 -12.59 9.75 6.35
N ILE A 216 -13.59 8.94 6.06
CA ILE A 216 -13.87 7.71 6.84
C ILE A 216 -12.70 6.73 6.79
N TYR A 217 -11.82 6.88 5.79
CA TYR A 217 -10.66 6.02 5.58
C TYR A 217 -9.36 6.57 6.19
N ASP A 218 -9.39 7.71 6.89
CA ASP A 218 -8.20 8.32 7.49
C ASP A 218 -7.41 7.31 8.34
N ALA A 219 -8.10 6.50 9.16
CA ALA A 219 -7.45 5.49 10.00
C ALA A 219 -6.68 4.41 9.21
N LEU A 220 -7.08 4.11 7.98
CA LEU A 220 -6.37 3.17 7.10
C LEU A 220 -5.02 3.76 6.65
N PHE A 221 -5.02 5.04 6.24
CA PHE A 221 -3.79 5.75 5.88
C PHE A 221 -2.88 5.98 7.08
N ASP A 222 -3.43 6.37 8.23
CA ASP A 222 -2.67 6.59 9.46
C ASP A 222 -1.95 5.31 9.90
N ASP A 223 -2.61 4.15 9.81
CA ASP A 223 -2.01 2.84 10.09
C ASP A 223 -0.88 2.55 9.09
N PHE A 224 -1.11 2.71 7.80
CA PHE A 224 -0.09 2.50 6.77
C PHE A 224 1.15 3.37 7.02
N PHE A 225 0.98 4.67 7.20
CA PHE A 225 2.09 5.59 7.45
C PHE A 225 2.82 5.29 8.76
N SER A 226 2.10 4.82 9.79
CA SER A 226 2.71 4.35 11.03
C SER A 226 3.65 3.17 10.77
N ARG A 227 3.23 2.21 9.94
CA ARG A 227 4.05 1.05 9.57
C ARG A 227 5.30 1.45 8.80
N VAL A 228 5.18 2.42 7.88
CA VAL A 228 6.35 2.96 7.16
C VAL A 228 7.36 3.56 8.13
N ARG A 229 6.91 4.32 9.14
CA ARG A 229 7.79 4.88 10.18
C ARG A 229 8.43 3.80 11.06
N GLU A 230 7.65 2.81 11.48
CA GLU A 230 8.14 1.70 12.31
C GLU A 230 9.23 0.92 11.58
N PHE A 231 9.03 0.66 10.28
CA PHE A 231 10.00 -0.03 9.45
C PHE A 231 11.31 0.76 9.34
N ALA A 232 11.25 2.04 8.97
CA ALA A 232 12.43 2.90 8.86
C ALA A 232 13.23 2.98 10.18
N LYS A 233 12.54 3.03 11.34
CA LYS A 233 13.19 3.01 12.66
C LYS A 233 13.86 1.67 12.98
N SER A 234 13.28 0.55 12.54
CA SER A 234 13.84 -0.79 12.82
C SER A 234 15.18 -1.01 12.12
N LEU A 235 15.31 -0.54 10.87
CA LEU A 235 16.57 -0.62 10.11
C LEU A 235 17.73 0.09 10.81
N ASN A 236 17.48 1.25 11.38
CA ASN A 236 18.54 2.03 12.06
C ASN A 236 19.01 1.41 13.35
N ARG A 237 18.14 0.71 14.07
CA ARG A 237 18.57 -0.03 15.27
C ARG A 237 19.50 -1.19 14.92
N SER A 238 19.34 -1.79 13.74
CA SER A 238 20.19 -2.89 13.27
C SER A 238 21.57 -2.42 12.74
N ILE A 239 21.68 -1.15 12.30
CA ILE A 239 22.94 -0.56 11.82
C ILE A 239 23.77 -0.01 13.00
N ALA A 240 23.13 0.35 14.11
CA ALA A 240 23.76 0.93 15.29
C ALA A 240 24.27 -0.12 16.31
N GLN A 241 24.10 -1.40 16.03
CA GLN A 241 24.65 -2.54 16.79
C GLN A 241 25.84 -3.18 16.07
#